data_d397481806712d6a93b38fb0f576864d
#
_entry.id   d397481806712d6a93b38fb0f576864d
#
_cell.length_a   1.000
_cell.length_b   1.000
_cell.length_c   1.000
_cell.angle_alpha   90.00
_cell.angle_beta   90.00
_cell.angle_gamma   90.00
#
_symmetry.space_group_name_H-M   'P 1'
#
loop_
_entity.id
_entity.type
_entity.pdbx_description
1 polymer ?
#
loop_
_entity_poly.entity_id
_entity_poly.type
_entity_poly.pdbx_seq_one_letter_code
_entity_poly.pdbx_strand_id
1 'polypeptide(L)'
;DGKEIDFYLPDKKLGIEINPVMTHSVDTKIGVSDKKYHQEKSLLAASKGIGLVHLYEYEQRNVGYMAKLEHFLFDEGVYVGARLCELREISVKDANTFFKEWHFLGEVIGAKWLYGLYWNGELVSCVAVGNARYGDGDWELLRYCVRGDIKVVGGFAKLLKKLQSELGCGRLVSYMDMNKRFSSENVYEKNGFTFDGVTVPDYVWTTYNGEKVMKRYLCQKAKIDDGSGRSETEIMRDKGYYRVFGAGNKK
;
A
#
# COMPACT_ATOMS: atom_id res chain seq x y z
N ASP A 1 -19.17 8.92 -17.13
CA ASP A 1 -19.41 7.68 -16.36
C ASP A 1 -20.01 7.92 -14.96
N GLY A 2 -20.33 9.19 -14.57
CA GLY A 2 -21.02 9.54 -13.34
C GLY A 2 -20.25 9.35 -12.02
N LYS A 3 -18.96 8.98 -12.07
CA LYS A 3 -18.09 8.88 -10.89
C LYS A 3 -17.20 10.13 -10.83
N GLU A 4 -17.34 10.91 -9.77
CA GLU A 4 -16.56 12.11 -9.50
C GLU A 4 -15.32 11.75 -8.67
N ILE A 5 -14.28 12.59 -8.75
CA ILE A 5 -13.09 12.56 -7.89
C ILE A 5 -13.18 13.77 -6.99
N ASP A 6 -13.03 13.59 -5.66
CA ASP A 6 -13.20 14.68 -4.70
C ASP A 6 -12.19 15.82 -4.94
N PHE A 7 -10.93 15.47 -5.17
CA PHE A 7 -9.88 16.41 -5.52
C PHE A 7 -9.05 15.88 -6.69
N TYR A 8 -8.84 16.72 -7.70
CA TYR A 8 -8.01 16.37 -8.86
C TYR A 8 -6.88 17.36 -9.06
N LEU A 9 -5.66 16.86 -9.17
CA LEU A 9 -4.42 17.61 -9.44
C LEU A 9 -4.02 17.36 -10.90
N PRO A 10 -4.42 18.26 -11.86
CA PRO A 10 -4.25 18.00 -13.30
C PRO A 10 -2.78 17.86 -13.71
N ASP A 11 -1.90 18.69 -13.17
CA ASP A 11 -0.48 18.67 -13.51
C ASP A 11 0.21 17.36 -13.13
N LYS A 12 -0.29 16.69 -12.09
CA LYS A 12 0.21 15.39 -11.62
C LYS A 12 -0.61 14.21 -12.15
N LYS A 13 -1.72 14.47 -12.84
CA LYS A 13 -2.74 13.45 -13.20
C LYS A 13 -3.08 12.57 -12.01
N LEU A 14 -3.36 13.20 -10.87
CA LEU A 14 -3.60 12.53 -9.60
C LEU A 14 -4.93 12.95 -9.00
N GLY A 15 -5.75 11.96 -8.64
CA GLY A 15 -6.97 12.11 -7.89
C GLY A 15 -6.79 11.72 -6.42
N ILE A 16 -7.52 12.39 -5.54
CA ILE A 16 -7.61 12.06 -4.12
C ILE A 16 -9.08 11.87 -3.78
N GLU A 17 -9.40 10.77 -3.14
CA GLU A 17 -10.73 10.39 -2.66
C GLU A 17 -10.75 10.42 -1.13
N ILE A 18 -11.68 11.13 -0.57
CA ILE A 18 -11.93 11.16 0.87
C ILE A 18 -13.04 10.14 1.17
N ASN A 19 -12.72 9.14 1.98
CA ASN A 19 -13.61 8.03 2.27
C ASN A 19 -14.05 8.00 3.75
N PRO A 20 -15.07 8.80 4.15
CA PRO A 20 -15.65 8.72 5.49
C PRO A 20 -16.27 7.34 5.72
N VAL A 21 -16.20 6.83 6.95
CA VAL A 21 -16.74 5.52 7.31
C VAL A 21 -18.25 5.45 7.03
N MET A 22 -18.97 6.52 7.32
CA MET A 22 -20.43 6.57 7.16
C MET A 22 -20.89 6.28 5.72
N THR A 23 -20.21 6.87 4.74
CA THR A 23 -20.59 6.78 3.31
C THR A 23 -19.83 5.70 2.54
N HIS A 24 -18.76 5.15 3.11
CA HIS A 24 -17.90 4.16 2.44
C HIS A 24 -17.87 2.78 3.11
N SER A 25 -18.62 2.59 4.21
CA SER A 25 -18.82 1.27 4.81
C SER A 25 -19.99 0.52 4.15
N VAL A 26 -19.82 -0.78 3.96
CA VAL A 26 -20.92 -1.66 3.50
C VAL A 26 -21.94 -1.98 4.62
N ASP A 27 -21.68 -1.53 5.83
CA ASP A 27 -22.49 -1.85 7.01
C ASP A 27 -23.38 -0.67 7.46
N THR A 28 -23.28 0.48 6.82
CA THR A 28 -24.12 1.68 7.10
C THR A 28 -25.27 1.79 6.11
N LYS A 29 -26.34 2.48 6.50
CA LYS A 29 -27.53 2.65 5.65
C LYS A 29 -27.29 3.50 4.40
N ILE A 30 -26.36 4.44 4.48
CA ILE A 30 -26.03 5.38 3.39
C ILE A 30 -24.66 5.07 2.76
N GLY A 31 -24.06 3.95 3.16
CA GLY A 31 -22.75 3.53 2.66
C GLY A 31 -22.80 2.86 1.28
N VAL A 32 -21.64 2.48 0.80
CA VAL A 32 -21.52 1.77 -0.47
C VAL A 32 -22.11 0.37 -0.36
N SER A 33 -22.89 -0.03 -1.35
CA SER A 33 -23.47 -1.38 -1.39
C SER A 33 -22.50 -2.44 -1.94
N ASP A 34 -21.52 -2.03 -2.74
CA ASP A 34 -20.57 -2.93 -3.39
C ASP A 34 -19.20 -2.93 -2.71
N LYS A 35 -18.75 -4.12 -2.33
CA LYS A 35 -17.40 -4.36 -1.80
C LYS A 35 -16.28 -3.98 -2.78
N LYS A 36 -16.57 -3.91 -4.07
CA LYS A 36 -15.62 -3.55 -5.13
C LYS A 36 -15.64 -2.06 -5.48
N TYR A 37 -16.45 -1.25 -4.83
CA TYR A 37 -16.63 0.17 -5.16
C TYR A 37 -15.31 0.92 -5.34
N HIS A 38 -14.39 0.83 -4.35
CA HIS A 38 -13.09 1.51 -4.42
C HIS A 38 -12.17 0.89 -5.48
N GLN A 39 -12.23 -0.44 -5.66
CA GLN A 39 -11.47 -1.15 -6.69
C GLN A 39 -11.86 -0.70 -8.10
N GLU A 40 -13.15 -0.67 -8.39
CA GLU A 40 -13.67 -0.25 -9.69
C GLU A 40 -13.33 1.22 -9.98
N LYS A 41 -13.43 2.09 -8.97
CA LYS A 41 -13.06 3.51 -9.11
C LYS A 41 -11.56 3.66 -9.40
N SER A 42 -10.70 2.90 -8.71
CA SER A 42 -9.25 2.88 -8.95
C SER A 42 -8.90 2.36 -10.35
N LEU A 43 -9.57 1.31 -10.81
CA LEU A 43 -9.36 0.76 -12.16
C LEU A 43 -9.83 1.73 -13.25
N LEU A 44 -10.97 2.39 -13.04
CA LEU A 44 -11.49 3.40 -13.94
C LEU A 44 -10.54 4.61 -14.04
N ALA A 45 -10.06 5.13 -12.92
CA ALA A 45 -9.06 6.21 -12.91
C ALA A 45 -7.79 5.79 -13.67
N ALA A 46 -7.31 4.56 -13.39
CA ALA A 46 -6.15 4.00 -14.06
C ALA A 46 -6.30 3.90 -15.57
N SER A 47 -7.48 3.49 -16.08
CA SER A 47 -7.76 3.40 -17.51
C SER A 47 -7.74 4.77 -18.21
N LYS A 48 -7.93 5.85 -17.46
CA LYS A 48 -7.83 7.25 -17.93
C LYS A 48 -6.43 7.85 -17.70
N GLY A 49 -5.45 7.06 -17.27
CA GLY A 49 -4.09 7.55 -16.99
C GLY A 49 -3.99 8.40 -15.72
N ILE A 50 -4.93 8.24 -14.78
CA ILE A 50 -5.00 9.00 -13.53
C ILE A 50 -4.53 8.10 -12.39
N GLY A 51 -3.58 8.57 -11.57
CA GLY A 51 -3.29 8.01 -10.27
C GLY A 51 -4.47 8.29 -9.33
N LEU A 52 -4.80 7.37 -8.41
CA LEU A 52 -5.86 7.60 -7.44
C LEU A 52 -5.40 7.17 -6.04
N VAL A 53 -5.54 8.09 -5.09
CA VAL A 53 -5.25 7.86 -3.68
C VAL A 53 -6.56 7.89 -2.91
N HIS A 54 -6.89 6.78 -2.26
CA HIS A 54 -7.97 6.71 -1.30
C HIS A 54 -7.47 7.09 0.09
N LEU A 55 -8.04 8.12 0.67
CA LEU A 55 -7.75 8.60 2.03
C LEU A 55 -8.93 8.25 2.93
N TYR A 56 -8.79 7.17 3.69
CA TYR A 56 -9.83 6.72 4.61
C TYR A 56 -9.81 7.51 5.92
N GLU A 57 -10.96 7.69 6.53
CA GLU A 57 -11.14 8.48 7.77
C GLU A 57 -10.19 8.01 8.90
N TYR A 58 -9.99 6.70 9.05
CA TYR A 58 -9.08 6.13 10.05
C TYR A 58 -7.59 6.41 9.76
N GLU A 59 -7.23 6.77 8.52
CA GLU A 59 -5.87 7.14 8.13
C GLU A 59 -5.59 8.62 8.41
N GLN A 60 -6.60 9.49 8.31
CA GLN A 60 -6.47 10.93 8.53
C GLN A 60 -6.01 11.28 9.95
N ARG A 61 -6.33 10.45 10.92
CA ARG A 61 -5.92 10.62 12.32
C ARG A 61 -4.49 10.16 12.60
N ASN A 62 -3.86 9.48 11.65
CA ASN A 62 -2.48 9.03 11.79
C ASN A 62 -1.52 10.11 11.29
N VAL A 63 -0.92 10.86 12.22
CA VAL A 63 -0.01 11.97 11.91
C VAL A 63 1.16 11.52 11.02
N GLY A 64 1.76 10.35 11.31
CA GLY A 64 2.85 9.81 10.50
C GLY A 64 2.40 9.43 9.08
N TYR A 65 1.16 8.95 8.93
CA TYR A 65 0.59 8.68 7.61
C TYR A 65 0.36 9.98 6.82
N MET A 66 -0.20 11.00 7.46
CA MET A 66 -0.45 12.29 6.82
C MET A 66 0.83 12.98 6.39
N ALA A 67 1.89 12.94 7.21
CA ALA A 67 3.20 13.46 6.84
C ALA A 67 3.77 12.77 5.59
N LYS A 68 3.65 11.43 5.49
CA LYS A 68 4.06 10.69 4.28
C LYS A 68 3.26 11.13 3.06
N LEU A 69 1.95 11.27 3.21
CA LEU A 69 1.06 11.70 2.13
C LEU A 69 1.46 13.10 1.63
N GLU A 70 1.74 14.02 2.55
CA GLU A 70 2.19 15.39 2.24
C GLU A 70 3.47 15.37 1.40
N HIS A 71 4.49 14.60 1.81
CA HIS A 71 5.71 14.42 1.02
C HIS A 71 5.44 13.94 -0.40
N PHE A 72 4.58 12.94 -0.57
CA PHE A 72 4.24 12.42 -1.89
C PHE A 72 3.46 13.41 -2.76
N LEU A 73 2.62 14.24 -2.15
CA LEU A 73 1.76 15.19 -2.88
C LEU A 73 2.49 16.50 -3.22
N PHE A 74 3.28 17.04 -2.32
CA PHE A 74 3.75 18.42 -2.38
C PHE A 74 5.27 18.56 -2.44
N ASP A 75 6.01 17.54 -1.97
CA ASP A 75 7.47 17.65 -2.01
C ASP A 75 7.99 17.42 -3.43
N GLU A 76 8.73 18.40 -3.94
CA GLU A 76 9.42 18.28 -5.22
C GLU A 76 10.60 17.31 -5.11
N GLY A 77 11.16 17.18 -3.92
CA GLY A 77 12.27 16.30 -3.57
C GLY A 77 13.56 16.59 -4.34
N VAL A 78 14.65 16.10 -3.80
CA VAL A 78 15.95 16.12 -4.48
C VAL A 78 16.06 14.93 -5.43
N TYR A 79 16.41 15.17 -6.70
CA TYR A 79 16.63 14.11 -7.67
C TYR A 79 18.06 13.58 -7.56
N VAL A 80 18.21 12.29 -7.29
CA VAL A 80 19.49 11.59 -7.17
C VAL A 80 19.53 10.41 -8.14
N GLY A 81 20.55 10.36 -8.99
CA GLY A 81 20.75 9.18 -9.83
C GLY A 81 21.20 7.97 -9.00
N ALA A 82 20.60 6.81 -9.18
CA ALA A 82 20.96 5.59 -8.45
C ALA A 82 22.45 5.19 -8.61
N ARG A 83 23.11 5.64 -9.68
CA ARG A 83 24.56 5.43 -9.89
C ARG A 83 25.42 6.14 -8.83
N LEU A 84 24.91 7.21 -8.21
CA LEU A 84 25.58 7.96 -7.15
C LEU A 84 25.28 7.37 -5.75
N CYS A 85 24.38 6.40 -5.67
CA CYS A 85 24.04 5.73 -4.42
C CYS A 85 24.90 4.47 -4.26
N GLU A 86 25.40 4.24 -3.07
CA GLU A 86 26.02 2.97 -2.68
C GLU A 86 24.93 1.95 -2.37
N LEU A 87 25.07 0.72 -2.88
CA LEU A 87 24.16 -0.39 -2.58
C LEU A 87 24.78 -1.24 -1.45
N ARG A 88 24.01 -1.45 -0.39
CA ARG A 88 24.41 -2.26 0.76
C ARG A 88 23.31 -3.24 1.14
N GLU A 89 23.70 -4.40 1.65
CA GLU A 89 22.81 -5.22 2.47
C GLU A 89 22.58 -4.50 3.80
N ILE A 90 21.34 -4.58 4.33
CA ILE A 90 20.97 -3.87 5.55
C ILE A 90 20.30 -4.82 6.55
N SER A 91 20.40 -4.48 7.83
CA SER A 91 19.75 -5.25 8.89
C SER A 91 18.23 -5.11 8.84
N VAL A 92 17.52 -6.13 9.36
CA VAL A 92 16.05 -6.07 9.54
C VAL A 92 15.65 -4.85 10.40
N LYS A 93 16.47 -4.53 11.41
CA LYS A 93 16.23 -3.39 12.30
C LYS A 93 16.28 -2.06 11.53
N ASP A 94 17.33 -1.83 10.72
CA ASP A 94 17.50 -0.59 9.98
C ASP A 94 16.45 -0.46 8.87
N ALA A 95 16.16 -1.56 8.17
CA ALA A 95 15.09 -1.61 7.19
C ALA A 95 13.72 -1.27 7.81
N ASN A 96 13.40 -1.84 8.96
CA ASN A 96 12.12 -1.59 9.62
C ASN A 96 12.03 -0.17 10.18
N THR A 97 13.12 0.42 10.68
CA THR A 97 13.17 1.83 11.03
C THR A 97 12.82 2.71 9.83
N PHE A 98 13.44 2.43 8.68
CA PHE A 98 13.16 3.15 7.43
C PHE A 98 11.73 2.93 6.94
N PHE A 99 11.22 1.69 6.91
CA PHE A 99 9.86 1.41 6.47
C PHE A 99 8.81 2.00 7.40
N LYS A 100 9.02 2.01 8.70
CA LYS A 100 8.12 2.64 9.67
C LYS A 100 7.96 4.13 9.39
N GLU A 101 9.04 4.78 9.02
CA GLU A 101 9.05 6.21 8.71
C GLU A 101 8.44 6.52 7.33
N TRP A 102 8.81 5.76 6.29
CA TRP A 102 8.54 6.15 4.89
C TRP A 102 7.54 5.25 4.15
N HIS A 103 7.28 4.02 4.57
CA HIS A 103 6.35 3.13 3.89
C HIS A 103 4.95 3.16 4.53
N PHE A 104 3.87 3.27 3.72
CA PHE A 104 2.50 3.32 4.25
C PHE A 104 2.09 2.09 5.06
N LEU A 105 2.57 0.91 4.70
CA LEU A 105 2.30 -0.32 5.46
C LEU A 105 3.26 -0.51 6.64
N GLY A 106 4.26 0.38 6.82
CA GLY A 106 5.25 0.29 7.88
C GLY A 106 6.16 -0.93 7.79
N GLU A 107 6.54 -1.45 8.94
CA GLU A 107 7.51 -2.53 9.10
C GLU A 107 7.20 -3.79 8.29
N VAL A 108 8.23 -4.58 8.01
CA VAL A 108 8.14 -5.86 7.28
C VAL A 108 8.48 -7.03 8.21
N ILE A 109 7.78 -8.13 8.02
CA ILE A 109 8.03 -9.41 8.71
C ILE A 109 8.33 -10.48 7.66
N GLY A 110 9.29 -11.36 7.94
CA GLY A 110 9.64 -12.49 7.08
C GLY A 110 10.51 -12.14 5.88
N ALA A 111 11.16 -10.97 5.90
CA ALA A 111 12.15 -10.63 4.89
C ALA A 111 13.41 -11.50 5.02
N LYS A 112 13.93 -11.95 3.88
CA LYS A 112 15.17 -12.73 3.75
C LYS A 112 16.29 -11.92 3.13
N TRP A 113 15.96 -11.10 2.14
CA TRP A 113 16.88 -10.20 1.46
C TRP A 113 16.45 -8.77 1.67
N LEU A 114 17.36 -7.96 2.16
CA LEU A 114 17.15 -6.57 2.52
C LEU A 114 18.32 -5.76 1.96
N TYR A 115 18.02 -4.88 1.01
CA TYR A 115 19.03 -4.02 0.39
C TYR A 115 18.59 -2.57 0.47
N GLY A 116 19.58 -1.70 0.74
CA GLY A 116 19.41 -0.26 0.75
C GLY A 116 20.31 0.45 -0.24
N LEU A 117 19.86 1.60 -0.70
CA LEU A 117 20.66 2.58 -1.41
C LEU A 117 21.00 3.71 -0.47
N TYR A 118 22.29 4.02 -0.36
CA TYR A 118 22.83 5.08 0.47
C TYR A 118 23.36 6.22 -0.40
N TRP A 119 22.99 7.44 -0.07
CA TRP A 119 23.50 8.66 -0.68
C TRP A 119 24.00 9.60 0.41
N ASN A 120 25.23 10.09 0.28
CA ASN A 120 25.91 10.87 1.32
C ASN A 120 25.91 10.21 2.71
N GLY A 121 26.00 8.87 2.75
CA GLY A 121 26.00 8.10 4.00
C GLY A 121 24.61 7.81 4.58
N GLU A 122 23.53 8.38 4.03
CA GLU A 122 22.17 8.18 4.51
C GLU A 122 21.40 7.17 3.65
N LEU A 123 20.55 6.35 4.28
CA LEU A 123 19.64 5.42 3.59
C LEU A 123 18.52 6.21 2.90
N VAL A 124 18.45 6.12 1.57
CA VAL A 124 17.49 6.87 0.76
C VAL A 124 16.47 5.99 0.05
N SER A 125 16.74 4.71 -0.10
CA SER A 125 15.78 3.74 -0.65
C SER A 125 16.04 2.37 -0.08
N CYS A 126 14.99 1.57 0.12
CA CYS A 126 15.08 0.25 0.70
C CYS A 126 14.11 -0.72 0.03
N VAL A 127 14.57 -1.97 -0.12
CA VAL A 127 13.76 -3.09 -0.62
C VAL A 127 13.85 -4.28 0.32
N ALA A 128 12.73 -4.99 0.47
CA ALA A 128 12.64 -6.22 1.25
C ALA A 128 11.95 -7.32 0.43
N VAL A 129 12.56 -8.50 0.37
CA VAL A 129 12.03 -9.69 -0.29
C VAL A 129 12.02 -10.85 0.69
N GLY A 130 10.99 -11.67 0.62
CA GLY A 130 10.84 -12.89 1.41
C GLY A 130 10.20 -14.01 0.59
N ASN A 131 9.84 -15.12 1.25
CA ASN A 131 9.07 -16.16 0.59
C ASN A 131 7.71 -15.62 0.14
N ALA A 132 7.23 -16.05 -1.02
CA ALA A 132 5.87 -15.74 -1.44
C ALA A 132 4.86 -16.32 -0.45
N ARG A 133 3.92 -15.51 -0.03
CA ARG A 133 2.89 -15.88 0.94
C ARG A 133 1.63 -16.42 0.29
N TYR A 134 1.43 -16.04 -0.97
CA TYR A 134 0.24 -16.39 -1.74
C TYR A 134 0.60 -16.65 -3.21
N GLY A 135 -0.17 -17.55 -3.84
CA GLY A 135 -0.03 -17.81 -5.26
C GLY A 135 1.15 -18.74 -5.60
N ASP A 136 1.67 -18.57 -6.79
CA ASP A 136 2.62 -19.43 -7.46
C ASP A 136 4.02 -18.81 -7.60
N GLY A 137 4.31 -17.74 -6.86
CA GLY A 137 5.65 -17.16 -6.77
C GLY A 137 6.54 -17.92 -5.81
N ASP A 138 7.85 -17.94 -6.08
CA ASP A 138 8.86 -18.41 -5.13
C ASP A 138 9.17 -17.33 -4.10
N TRP A 139 9.24 -16.09 -4.58
CA TRP A 139 9.63 -14.91 -3.83
C TRP A 139 8.58 -13.82 -3.91
N GLU A 140 8.42 -13.05 -2.84
CA GLU A 140 7.55 -11.88 -2.80
C GLU A 140 8.36 -10.62 -2.46
N LEU A 141 8.24 -9.60 -3.30
CA LEU A 141 8.69 -8.26 -2.97
C LEU A 141 7.73 -7.67 -1.94
N LEU A 142 8.12 -7.75 -0.67
CA LEU A 142 7.29 -7.41 0.49
C LEU A 142 7.17 -5.90 0.68
N ARG A 143 8.27 -5.16 0.43
CA ARG A 143 8.34 -3.69 0.56
C ARG A 143 9.33 -3.13 -0.44
N TYR A 144 8.99 -1.99 -0.99
CA TYR A 144 9.90 -1.07 -1.66
C TYR A 144 9.52 0.35 -1.25
N CYS A 145 10.49 1.13 -0.86
CA CYS A 145 10.27 2.50 -0.41
C CYS A 145 11.45 3.38 -0.77
N VAL A 146 11.15 4.64 -1.02
CA VAL A 146 12.11 5.73 -1.18
C VAL A 146 11.78 6.78 -0.11
N ARG A 147 12.78 7.43 0.43
CA ARG A 147 12.61 8.55 1.38
C ARG A 147 11.78 9.65 0.73
N GLY A 148 10.84 10.24 1.46
CA GLY A 148 9.83 11.13 0.89
C GLY A 148 10.39 12.39 0.20
N ASP A 149 11.48 12.92 0.74
CA ASP A 149 12.17 14.15 0.27
C ASP A 149 13.20 13.89 -0.85
N ILE A 150 13.36 12.63 -1.30
CA ILE A 150 14.34 12.26 -2.34
C ILE A 150 13.66 11.43 -3.43
N LYS A 151 14.06 11.66 -4.68
CA LYS A 151 13.66 10.84 -5.83
C LYS A 151 14.89 10.15 -6.41
N VAL A 152 15.03 8.84 -6.13
CA VAL A 152 16.17 8.05 -6.61
C VAL A 152 15.87 7.51 -7.99
N VAL A 153 16.33 8.23 -9.01
CA VAL A 153 16.14 7.85 -10.43
C VAL A 153 16.91 6.56 -10.74
N GLY A 154 16.19 5.52 -11.18
CA GLY A 154 16.75 4.20 -11.42
C GLY A 154 16.99 3.37 -10.14
N GLY A 155 16.55 3.85 -8.97
CA GLY A 155 16.76 3.18 -7.68
C GLY A 155 16.16 1.79 -7.64
N PHE A 156 14.89 1.65 -8.04
CA PHE A 156 14.23 0.34 -8.10
C PHE A 156 14.95 -0.63 -9.03
N ALA A 157 15.32 -0.19 -10.23
CA ALA A 157 16.05 -1.03 -11.19
C ALA A 157 17.40 -1.53 -10.63
N LYS A 158 18.13 -0.66 -9.91
CA LYS A 158 19.42 -1.04 -9.29
C LYS A 158 19.22 -2.08 -8.18
N LEU A 159 18.22 -1.90 -7.33
CA LEU A 159 17.88 -2.85 -6.27
C LEU A 159 17.37 -4.17 -6.85
N LEU A 160 16.50 -4.10 -7.87
CA LEU A 160 15.96 -5.29 -8.55
C LEU A 160 17.06 -6.12 -9.20
N LYS A 161 18.03 -5.48 -9.87
CA LYS A 161 19.19 -6.18 -10.47
C LYS A 161 19.99 -6.93 -9.40
N LYS A 162 20.19 -6.35 -8.22
CA LYS A 162 20.86 -7.04 -7.11
C LYS A 162 20.03 -8.23 -6.63
N LEU A 163 18.72 -8.05 -6.44
CA LEU A 163 17.82 -9.14 -6.05
C LEU A 163 17.83 -10.28 -7.07
N GLN A 164 17.78 -9.99 -8.36
CA GLN A 164 17.84 -11.01 -9.41
C GLN A 164 19.09 -11.89 -9.31
N SER A 165 20.23 -11.32 -8.92
CA SER A 165 21.46 -12.10 -8.70
C SER A 165 21.40 -13.01 -7.48
N GLU A 166 20.55 -12.72 -6.50
CA GLU A 166 20.36 -13.51 -5.28
C GLU A 166 19.25 -14.56 -5.41
N LEU A 167 18.18 -14.22 -6.13
CA LEU A 167 16.97 -15.05 -6.21
C LEU A 167 17.07 -16.18 -7.24
N GLY A 168 18.09 -16.16 -8.11
CA GLY A 168 18.26 -17.14 -9.18
C GLY A 168 17.12 -17.11 -10.17
N CYS A 169 16.68 -18.28 -10.63
CA CYS A 169 15.58 -18.43 -11.60
C CYS A 169 14.18 -18.39 -10.96
N GLY A 170 14.07 -18.08 -9.67
CA GLY A 170 12.79 -18.06 -8.96
C GLY A 170 11.88 -16.94 -9.43
N ARG A 171 10.57 -17.22 -9.47
CA ARG A 171 9.54 -16.25 -9.82
C ARG A 171 9.33 -15.26 -8.68
N LEU A 172 9.59 -13.98 -8.94
CA LEU A 172 9.33 -12.87 -8.01
C LEU A 172 7.95 -12.26 -8.27
N VAL A 173 7.10 -12.25 -7.26
CA VAL A 173 5.78 -11.60 -7.30
C VAL A 173 5.78 -10.34 -6.45
N SER A 174 4.89 -9.41 -6.77
CA SER A 174 4.66 -8.19 -5.98
C SER A 174 3.19 -7.83 -5.95
N TYR A 175 2.75 -7.19 -4.86
CA TYR A 175 1.37 -6.73 -4.67
C TYR A 175 1.37 -5.21 -4.45
N MET A 176 1.04 -4.47 -5.51
CA MET A 176 0.94 -3.02 -5.45
C MET A 176 -0.40 -2.61 -4.86
N ASP A 177 -0.38 -1.87 -3.76
CA ASP A 177 -1.59 -1.33 -3.13
C ASP A 177 -2.31 -0.33 -4.05
N MET A 178 -3.52 -0.70 -4.48
CA MET A 178 -4.34 0.15 -5.34
C MET A 178 -4.98 1.32 -4.61
N ASN A 179 -4.97 1.34 -3.27
CA ASN A 179 -5.44 2.49 -2.50
C ASN A 179 -4.46 3.67 -2.56
N LYS A 180 -3.18 3.43 -2.87
CA LYS A 180 -2.08 4.40 -2.78
C LYS A 180 -1.34 4.54 -4.12
N ARG A 181 -2.10 4.80 -5.18
CA ARG A 181 -1.53 4.96 -6.51
C ARG A 181 -1.25 6.44 -6.81
N PHE A 182 -0.06 6.90 -6.48
CA PHE A 182 0.38 8.30 -6.68
C PHE A 182 0.73 8.68 -8.12
N SER A 183 0.80 7.73 -9.03
CA SER A 183 1.13 7.96 -10.43
C SER A 183 0.32 7.04 -11.34
N SER A 184 0.03 7.51 -12.54
CA SER A 184 -0.49 6.66 -13.62
C SER A 184 0.54 5.63 -14.08
N GLU A 185 1.82 5.92 -13.89
CA GLU A 185 2.92 5.04 -14.25
C GLU A 185 3.18 3.99 -13.15
N ASN A 186 3.53 2.80 -13.58
CA ASN A 186 3.81 1.68 -12.70
C ASN A 186 5.31 1.34 -12.74
N VAL A 187 5.99 1.53 -11.60
CA VAL A 187 7.41 1.22 -11.47
C VAL A 187 7.72 -0.25 -11.73
N TYR A 188 6.81 -1.15 -11.42
CA TYR A 188 6.99 -2.59 -11.63
C TYR A 188 6.99 -2.91 -13.13
N GLU A 189 5.98 -2.47 -13.88
CA GLU A 189 5.88 -2.69 -15.33
C GLU A 189 7.07 -2.09 -16.08
N LYS A 190 7.54 -0.91 -15.67
CA LYS A 190 8.76 -0.28 -16.21
C LYS A 190 10.04 -1.12 -15.98
N ASN A 191 10.02 -2.02 -15.03
CA ASN A 191 11.15 -2.88 -14.68
C ASN A 191 10.91 -4.36 -15.00
N GLY A 192 10.01 -4.66 -15.94
CA GLY A 192 9.82 -5.99 -16.51
C GLY A 192 8.87 -6.91 -15.76
N PHE A 193 8.14 -6.41 -14.75
CA PHE A 193 7.03 -7.17 -14.18
C PHE A 193 5.86 -7.20 -15.15
N THR A 194 5.20 -8.34 -15.23
CA THR A 194 3.97 -8.52 -16.00
C THR A 194 2.76 -8.49 -15.08
N PHE A 195 1.70 -7.86 -15.54
CA PHE A 195 0.43 -7.83 -14.80
C PHE A 195 -0.24 -9.20 -14.82
N ASP A 196 -0.60 -9.71 -13.64
CA ASP A 196 -1.19 -11.04 -13.45
C ASP A 196 -2.65 -10.98 -12.93
N GLY A 197 -3.14 -9.80 -12.60
CA GLY A 197 -4.52 -9.59 -12.14
C GLY A 197 -4.64 -8.66 -10.94
N VAL A 198 -5.85 -8.57 -10.41
CA VAL A 198 -6.17 -7.82 -9.19
C VAL A 198 -6.68 -8.76 -8.10
N THR A 199 -6.28 -8.51 -6.87
CA THR A 199 -6.77 -9.29 -5.73
C THR A 199 -8.19 -8.89 -5.38
N VAL A 200 -8.94 -9.79 -4.76
CA VAL A 200 -10.21 -9.42 -4.14
C VAL A 200 -9.95 -8.34 -3.08
N PRO A 201 -10.78 -7.29 -3.02
CA PRO A 201 -10.65 -6.27 -1.98
C PRO A 201 -10.72 -6.87 -0.57
N ASP A 202 -9.75 -6.51 0.26
CA ASP A 202 -9.78 -6.81 1.69
C ASP A 202 -10.38 -5.64 2.46
N TYR A 203 -10.78 -5.86 3.72
CA TYR A 203 -11.41 -4.85 4.55
C TYR A 203 -10.74 -4.71 5.91
N VAL A 204 -11.00 -3.57 6.52
CA VAL A 204 -10.73 -3.32 7.93
C VAL A 204 -12.05 -3.12 8.67
N TRP A 205 -12.03 -3.42 9.97
CA TRP A 205 -13.06 -3.00 10.90
C TRP A 205 -12.66 -1.69 11.55
N THR A 206 -13.54 -0.70 11.53
CA THR A 206 -13.28 0.60 12.12
C THR A 206 -14.50 1.12 12.87
N THR A 207 -14.29 1.90 13.92
CA THR A 207 -15.39 2.63 14.58
C THR A 207 -15.92 3.70 13.64
N TYR A 208 -17.17 4.14 13.90
CA TYR A 208 -17.89 5.11 13.07
C TYR A 208 -17.09 6.40 12.78
N ASN A 209 -16.31 6.85 13.74
CA ASN A 209 -15.47 8.06 13.64
C ASN A 209 -14.01 7.77 13.25
N GLY A 210 -13.68 6.56 12.83
CA GLY A 210 -12.32 6.19 12.41
C GLY A 210 -11.27 6.12 13.54
N GLU A 211 -11.65 6.26 14.82
CA GLU A 211 -10.67 6.28 15.92
C GLU A 211 -9.98 4.95 16.17
N LYS A 212 -10.70 3.86 16.00
CA LYS A 212 -10.16 2.53 16.19
C LYS A 212 -10.23 1.77 14.88
N VAL A 213 -9.16 1.11 14.52
CA VAL A 213 -9.08 0.26 13.33
C VAL A 213 -8.50 -1.10 13.69
N MET A 214 -9.11 -2.15 13.18
CA MET A 214 -8.66 -3.53 13.35
C MET A 214 -8.57 -4.22 12.00
N LYS A 215 -7.43 -4.82 11.71
CA LYS A 215 -7.24 -5.60 10.49
C LYS A 215 -8.10 -6.86 10.54
N ARG A 216 -8.66 -7.26 9.40
CA ARG A 216 -9.54 -8.43 9.26
C ARG A 216 -9.00 -9.68 9.96
N TYR A 217 -7.72 -10.00 9.82
CA TYR A 217 -7.15 -11.23 10.39
C TYR A 217 -7.18 -11.26 11.93
N LEU A 218 -7.32 -10.10 12.61
CA LEU A 218 -7.49 -10.00 14.06
C LEU A 218 -8.94 -10.24 14.50
N CYS A 219 -9.89 -10.09 13.60
CA CYS A 219 -11.33 -10.15 13.86
C CYS A 219 -11.98 -11.42 13.30
N GLN A 220 -11.21 -12.39 12.81
CA GLN A 220 -11.75 -13.68 12.36
C GLN A 220 -12.54 -14.36 13.49
N LYS A 221 -13.69 -15.00 13.14
CA LYS A 221 -14.61 -15.62 14.10
C LYS A 221 -13.89 -16.41 15.20
N ALA A 222 -12.92 -17.24 14.84
CA ALA A 222 -12.16 -18.04 15.79
C ALA A 222 -11.38 -17.23 16.86
N LYS A 223 -11.18 -15.92 16.65
CA LYS A 223 -10.45 -15.03 17.56
C LYS A 223 -11.37 -14.14 18.40
N ILE A 224 -12.59 -13.92 17.94
CA ILE A 224 -13.55 -13.00 18.58
C ILE A 224 -14.81 -13.71 19.04
N ASP A 225 -14.90 -15.03 18.87
CA ASP A 225 -16.07 -15.84 19.25
C ASP A 225 -16.36 -15.67 20.74
N ASP A 226 -17.58 -15.27 21.04
CA ASP A 226 -18.10 -15.06 22.39
C ASP A 226 -19.00 -16.22 22.86
N GLY A 227 -19.00 -17.34 22.11
CA GLY A 227 -19.82 -18.52 22.38
C GLY A 227 -21.30 -18.36 22.03
N SER A 228 -21.73 -17.24 21.47
CA SER A 228 -23.13 -16.96 21.11
C SER A 228 -23.59 -17.62 19.83
N GLY A 229 -22.69 -18.23 19.06
CA GLY A 229 -22.97 -18.77 17.72
C GLY A 229 -23.11 -17.72 16.63
N ARG A 230 -22.98 -16.42 16.95
CA ARG A 230 -23.09 -15.30 16.02
C ARG A 230 -21.95 -15.28 14.99
N SER A 231 -22.20 -14.66 13.85
CA SER A 231 -21.17 -14.41 12.82
C SER A 231 -20.18 -13.33 13.27
N GLU A 232 -18.99 -13.31 12.64
CA GLU A 232 -18.00 -12.21 12.79
C GLU A 232 -18.67 -10.83 12.62
N THR A 233 -19.53 -10.70 11.61
CA THR A 233 -20.19 -9.42 11.29
C THR A 233 -21.13 -8.97 12.40
N GLU A 234 -21.91 -9.88 12.97
CA GLU A 234 -22.85 -9.55 14.07
C GLU A 234 -22.08 -9.14 15.32
N ILE A 235 -21.04 -9.90 15.69
CA ILE A 235 -20.22 -9.60 16.87
C ILE A 235 -19.52 -8.24 16.73
N MET A 236 -18.95 -7.94 15.56
CA MET A 236 -18.24 -6.69 15.37
C MET A 236 -19.17 -5.47 15.27
N ARG A 237 -20.35 -5.64 14.65
CA ARG A 237 -21.37 -4.57 14.63
C ARG A 237 -21.89 -4.23 16.01
N ASP A 238 -22.15 -5.22 16.84
CA ASP A 238 -22.55 -5.04 18.25
C ASP A 238 -21.48 -4.25 19.05
N LYS A 239 -20.22 -4.45 18.72
CA LYS A 239 -19.09 -3.68 19.29
C LYS A 239 -18.92 -2.28 18.67
N GLY A 240 -19.79 -1.86 17.76
CA GLY A 240 -19.76 -0.55 17.11
C GLY A 240 -18.74 -0.41 15.99
N TYR A 241 -18.33 -1.53 15.36
CA TYR A 241 -17.41 -1.52 14.23
C TYR A 241 -18.14 -1.71 12.89
N TYR A 242 -17.59 -1.09 11.86
CA TYR A 242 -18.08 -1.07 10.48
C TYR A 242 -16.98 -1.54 9.53
N ARG A 243 -17.34 -2.27 8.48
CA ARG A 243 -16.37 -2.72 7.45
C ARG A 243 -16.18 -1.67 6.38
N VAL A 244 -14.93 -1.34 6.14
CA VAL A 244 -14.53 -0.52 4.98
C VAL A 244 -13.61 -1.35 4.10
N PHE A 245 -14.05 -1.60 2.86
CA PHE A 245 -13.27 -2.34 1.87
C PHE A 245 -12.29 -1.40 1.17
N GLY A 246 -11.07 -1.86 0.98
CA GLY A 246 -10.08 -1.14 0.18
C GLY A 246 -10.23 -1.40 -1.33
N ALA A 247 -9.31 -0.87 -2.12
CA ALA A 247 -9.26 -1.10 -3.57
C ALA A 247 -8.59 -2.44 -3.96
N GLY A 248 -7.99 -3.15 -3.01
CA GLY A 248 -7.21 -4.35 -3.27
C GLY A 248 -5.81 -4.06 -3.81
N ASN A 249 -5.17 -5.08 -4.39
CA ASN A 249 -3.82 -4.97 -4.93
C ASN A 249 -3.78 -5.39 -6.40
N LYS A 250 -2.85 -4.79 -7.14
CA LYS A 250 -2.43 -5.22 -8.47
C LYS A 250 -1.27 -6.20 -8.31
N LYS A 251 -1.40 -7.42 -8.84
CA LYS A 251 -0.37 -8.47 -8.83
C LYS A 251 0.44 -8.46 -10.13
#